data_3c5883d06efd7d0531c6c7ef15d18d7b
#
_entry.id   3c5883d06efd7d0531c6c7ef15d18d7b
#
_cell.length_a   1.000
_cell.length_b   1.000
_cell.length_c   1.000
_cell.angle_alpha   90.00
_cell.angle_beta   90.00
_cell.angle_gamma   90.00
#
_symmetry.space_group_name_H-M   'P 1'
#
loop_
_entity.id
_entity.type
_entity.pdbx_description
1 polymer ?
#
loop_
_entity_poly.entity_id
_entity_poly.type
_entity_poly.pdbx_seq_one_letter_code
_entity_poly.pdbx_strand_id
1 'polypeptide(L)'
;MQTVAKSWSEPYTDLVLQPSTIRMLLGVLLLLLGTGVYLLDRSWQQLAIADLIPLTVTLPPLFGVLGGNLPSFAHVSAFALLTAALLDGGRRLNPIICLGWLSVDVAFELGQHPKLAASIANAVPAWFRDVPILDKTPNYFLSGTFDLLDIAFATLGALTAYLVIANTQAQGVCHEDRSL
;
A
#
# COMPACT_ATOMS: atom_id res chain seq x y z
N MET A 1 -37.82 -1.39 55.32
CA MET A 1 -37.28 -0.44 54.31
C MET A 1 -35.95 -0.94 53.87
N GLN A 2 -35.90 -1.71 52.77
CA GLN A 2 -34.65 -2.17 52.16
C GLN A 2 -34.32 -1.22 50.99
N THR A 3 -33.27 -0.46 51.15
CA THR A 3 -32.68 0.37 50.09
C THR A 3 -31.91 -0.51 49.16
N VAL A 4 -32.44 -0.75 47.94
CA VAL A 4 -31.74 -1.42 46.85
C VAL A 4 -30.72 -0.43 46.30
N ALA A 5 -29.44 -0.66 46.62
CA ALA A 5 -28.33 0.04 45.98
C ALA A 5 -28.25 -0.40 44.51
N LYS A 6 -28.65 0.47 43.59
CA LYS A 6 -28.53 0.28 42.15
C LYS A 6 -27.06 0.45 41.78
N SER A 7 -26.36 -0.68 41.57
CA SER A 7 -25.01 -0.71 41.03
C SER A 7 -25.02 -0.15 39.59
N TRP A 8 -24.52 1.04 39.42
CA TRP A 8 -24.20 1.62 38.10
C TRP A 8 -22.88 0.99 37.63
N SER A 9 -22.95 -0.23 37.09
CA SER A 9 -21.88 -0.74 36.25
C SER A 9 -22.04 -0.05 34.90
N GLU A 10 -21.31 1.03 34.71
CA GLU A 10 -21.11 1.62 33.35
C GLU A 10 -20.62 0.50 32.44
N PRO A 11 -21.26 0.24 31.30
CA PRO A 11 -20.67 -0.63 30.29
C PRO A 11 -19.47 0.12 29.71
N TYR A 12 -18.28 -0.16 30.22
CA TYR A 12 -17.03 0.14 29.52
C TYR A 12 -17.06 -0.73 28.26
N THR A 13 -17.67 -0.22 27.20
CA THR A 13 -17.52 -0.76 25.85
C THR A 13 -16.08 -0.47 25.47
N ASP A 14 -15.19 -1.43 25.75
CA ASP A 14 -13.86 -1.45 25.15
C ASP A 14 -14.07 -1.29 23.65
N LEU A 15 -13.64 -0.15 23.11
CA LEU A 15 -13.75 0.20 21.71
C LEU A 15 -12.71 -0.64 20.95
N VAL A 16 -12.94 -1.95 20.88
CA VAL A 16 -12.08 -2.88 20.15
C VAL A 16 -12.39 -2.70 18.67
N LEU A 17 -11.46 -2.05 17.97
CA LEU A 17 -11.57 -1.89 16.52
C LEU A 17 -11.62 -3.27 15.86
N GLN A 18 -12.55 -3.43 14.91
CA GLN A 18 -12.63 -4.66 14.13
C GLN A 18 -11.32 -4.89 13.34
N PRO A 19 -10.89 -6.13 13.17
CA PRO A 19 -9.68 -6.47 12.42
C PRO A 19 -9.62 -5.87 11.02
N SER A 20 -10.74 -5.81 10.30
CA SER A 20 -10.87 -5.17 8.99
C SER A 20 -10.62 -3.67 9.05
N THR A 21 -11.14 -2.98 10.08
CA THR A 21 -10.93 -1.55 10.31
C THR A 21 -9.45 -1.24 10.57
N ILE A 22 -8.78 -2.06 11.39
CA ILE A 22 -7.34 -1.90 11.65
C ILE A 22 -6.53 -2.01 10.36
N ARG A 23 -6.80 -3.04 9.54
CA ARG A 23 -6.13 -3.24 8.25
C ARG A 23 -6.37 -2.08 7.30
N MET A 24 -7.61 -1.59 7.24
CA MET A 24 -7.98 -0.44 6.40
C MET A 24 -7.23 0.82 6.83
N LEU A 25 -7.22 1.15 8.11
CA LEU A 25 -6.52 2.32 8.64
C LEU A 25 -5.01 2.24 8.37
N LEU A 26 -4.39 1.09 8.66
CA LEU A 26 -2.97 0.88 8.40
C LEU A 26 -2.65 0.95 6.90
N GLY A 27 -3.49 0.36 6.05
CA GLY A 27 -3.34 0.43 4.60
C GLY A 27 -3.40 1.85 4.07
N VAL A 28 -4.38 2.64 4.52
CA VAL A 28 -4.51 4.06 4.14
C VAL A 28 -3.31 4.87 4.64
N LEU A 29 -2.87 4.68 5.89
CA LEU A 29 -1.70 5.37 6.44
C LEU A 29 -0.43 5.07 5.64
N LEU A 30 -0.19 3.80 5.29
CA LEU A 30 0.96 3.41 4.48
C LEU A 30 0.88 3.99 3.07
N LEU A 31 -0.31 4.03 2.47
CA LEU A 31 -0.49 4.63 1.15
C LEU A 31 -0.20 6.13 1.18
N LEU A 32 -0.69 6.84 2.21
CA LEU A 32 -0.39 8.26 2.41
C LEU A 32 1.10 8.50 2.66
N LEU A 33 1.74 7.64 3.45
CA LEU A 33 3.19 7.71 3.70
C LEU A 33 3.97 7.52 2.40
N GLY A 34 3.71 6.44 1.66
CA GLY A 34 4.40 6.16 0.39
C GLY A 34 4.21 7.28 -0.64
N THR A 35 2.96 7.77 -0.77
CA THR A 35 2.66 8.92 -1.63
C THR A 35 3.38 10.19 -1.17
N GLY A 36 3.38 10.46 0.14
CA GLY A 36 4.06 11.62 0.72
C GLY A 36 5.56 11.59 0.46
N VAL A 37 6.21 10.44 0.68
CA VAL A 37 7.64 10.25 0.39
C VAL A 37 7.90 10.45 -1.10
N TYR A 38 7.09 9.85 -1.96
CA TYR A 38 7.21 10.00 -3.41
C TYR A 38 7.10 11.46 -3.87
N LEU A 39 6.16 12.22 -3.29
CA LEU A 39 5.96 13.64 -3.61
C LEU A 39 7.07 14.55 -3.07
N LEU A 40 7.62 14.23 -1.91
CA LEU A 40 8.62 15.06 -1.24
C LEU A 40 10.04 14.80 -1.72
N ASP A 41 10.34 13.57 -2.15
CA ASP A 41 11.71 13.15 -2.46
C ASP A 41 12.02 13.18 -3.97
N ARG A 42 10.99 13.25 -4.83
CA ARG A 42 11.16 13.39 -6.28
C ARG A 42 11.00 14.84 -6.73
N SER A 43 11.79 15.24 -7.72
CA SER A 43 11.62 16.54 -8.34
C SER A 43 10.20 16.64 -8.93
N TRP A 44 9.51 17.73 -8.63
CA TRP A 44 8.12 17.97 -9.04
C TRP A 44 7.88 17.71 -10.54
N GLN A 45 8.85 18.09 -11.38
CA GLN A 45 8.79 17.91 -12.84
C GLN A 45 8.76 16.44 -13.31
N GLN A 46 9.16 15.51 -12.44
CA GLN A 46 9.14 14.07 -12.75
C GLN A 46 7.82 13.40 -12.35
N LEU A 47 6.93 14.12 -11.66
CA LEU A 47 5.66 13.60 -11.23
C LEU A 47 4.64 13.61 -12.38
N ALA A 48 3.88 12.53 -12.52
CA ALA A 48 2.81 12.44 -13.51
C ALA A 48 1.72 13.51 -13.35
N ILE A 49 1.62 14.12 -12.16
CA ILE A 49 0.65 15.17 -11.82
C ILE A 49 1.22 16.59 -11.98
N ALA A 50 2.49 16.75 -12.40
CA ALA A 50 3.12 18.07 -12.53
C ALA A 50 2.38 18.99 -13.50
N ASP A 51 1.78 18.40 -14.55
CA ASP A 51 0.99 19.14 -15.53
C ASP A 51 -0.35 19.63 -14.96
N LEU A 52 -0.84 19.01 -13.87
CA LEU A 52 -2.12 19.35 -13.24
C LEU A 52 -1.98 20.43 -12.16
N ILE A 53 -0.82 20.50 -11.51
CA ILE A 53 -0.56 21.43 -10.41
C ILE A 53 0.80 22.10 -10.65
N PRO A 54 0.85 23.34 -11.12
CA PRO A 54 2.09 24.07 -11.41
C PRO A 54 2.76 24.52 -10.09
N LEU A 55 3.45 23.63 -9.40
CA LEU A 55 4.30 23.97 -8.26
C LEU A 55 5.77 24.09 -8.71
N THR A 56 6.42 25.16 -8.33
CA THR A 56 7.83 25.41 -8.66
C THR A 56 8.79 25.16 -7.48
N VAL A 57 8.30 24.43 -6.45
CA VAL A 57 9.08 24.20 -5.23
C VAL A 57 9.98 22.98 -5.45
N THR A 58 11.28 23.19 -5.45
CA THR A 58 12.29 22.13 -5.39
C THR A 58 12.74 21.96 -3.94
N LEU A 59 12.26 20.92 -3.28
CA LEU A 59 12.77 20.54 -1.95
C LEU A 59 14.00 19.62 -2.14
N PRO A 60 15.02 19.74 -1.26
CA PRO A 60 16.07 18.73 -1.25
C PRO A 60 15.49 17.37 -0.84
N PRO A 61 16.05 16.22 -1.31
CA PRO A 61 15.58 14.90 -0.93
C PRO A 61 15.67 14.73 0.60
N LEU A 62 14.52 14.52 1.24
CA LEU A 62 14.40 14.43 2.70
C LEU A 62 14.79 13.05 3.23
N PHE A 63 14.57 12.01 2.42
CA PHE A 63 14.71 10.61 2.83
C PHE A 63 15.94 9.94 2.21
N GLY A 64 16.69 10.63 1.35
CA GLY A 64 17.91 10.13 0.72
C GLY A 64 17.70 8.78 0.01
N VAL A 65 18.56 7.78 0.28
CA VAL A 65 18.48 6.45 -0.34
C VAL A 65 17.15 5.74 -0.02
N LEU A 66 16.58 5.97 1.15
CA LEU A 66 15.30 5.35 1.54
C LEU A 66 14.12 5.94 0.76
N GLY A 67 14.18 7.21 0.36
CA GLY A 67 13.12 7.87 -0.40
C GLY A 67 12.84 7.23 -1.75
N GLY A 68 13.86 6.63 -2.38
CA GLY A 68 13.69 5.88 -3.62
C GLY A 68 12.88 4.59 -3.47
N ASN A 69 13.15 3.82 -2.41
CA ASN A 69 12.67 2.44 -2.26
C ASN A 69 11.47 2.30 -1.29
N LEU A 70 11.30 3.24 -0.35
CA LEU A 70 10.19 3.22 0.61
C LEU A 70 8.80 3.19 -0.04
N PRO A 71 8.55 3.86 -1.18
CA PRO A 71 7.28 3.75 -1.89
C PRO A 71 6.92 2.31 -2.28
N SER A 72 7.85 1.48 -2.76
CA SER A 72 7.59 0.07 -3.12
C SER A 72 7.15 -0.74 -1.89
N PHE A 73 7.83 -0.58 -0.74
CA PHE A 73 7.38 -1.16 0.52
C PHE A 73 5.97 -0.71 0.90
N ALA A 74 5.73 0.60 0.86
CA ALA A 74 4.47 1.18 1.31
C ALA A 74 3.29 0.77 0.40
N HIS A 75 3.47 0.78 -0.92
CA HIS A 75 2.44 0.41 -1.88
C HIS A 75 2.04 -1.05 -1.73
N VAL A 76 3.00 -1.99 -1.74
CA VAL A 76 2.69 -3.42 -1.60
C VAL A 76 2.01 -3.71 -0.27
N SER A 77 2.52 -3.15 0.84
CA SER A 77 1.91 -3.30 2.15
C SER A 77 0.48 -2.73 2.19
N ALA A 78 0.30 -1.51 1.69
CA ALA A 78 -0.98 -0.82 1.71
C ALA A 78 -2.03 -1.56 0.90
N PHE A 79 -1.73 -1.91 -0.35
CA PHE A 79 -2.69 -2.59 -1.21
C PHE A 79 -3.03 -3.99 -0.71
N ALA A 80 -2.07 -4.73 -0.14
CA ALA A 80 -2.34 -6.02 0.48
C ALA A 80 -3.27 -5.89 1.68
N LEU A 81 -3.03 -4.92 2.57
CA LEU A 81 -3.88 -4.66 3.75
C LEU A 81 -5.28 -4.20 3.36
N LEU A 82 -5.40 -3.28 2.40
CA LEU A 82 -6.70 -2.80 1.91
C LEU A 82 -7.49 -3.92 1.25
N THR A 83 -6.85 -4.73 0.42
CA THR A 83 -7.49 -5.88 -0.23
C THR A 83 -7.97 -6.90 0.81
N ALA A 84 -7.14 -7.21 1.83
CA ALA A 84 -7.52 -8.13 2.90
C ALA A 84 -8.61 -7.56 3.81
N ALA A 85 -8.71 -6.24 3.96
CA ALA A 85 -9.80 -5.59 4.70
C ALA A 85 -11.13 -5.69 3.96
N LEU A 86 -11.11 -5.57 2.63
CA LEU A 86 -12.32 -5.59 1.79
C LEU A 86 -12.84 -7.01 1.53
N LEU A 87 -11.93 -7.98 1.34
CA LEU A 87 -12.34 -9.34 0.97
C LEU A 87 -12.71 -10.20 2.18
N ASP A 88 -12.30 -9.80 3.39
CA ASP A 88 -12.48 -10.56 4.65
C ASP A 88 -12.25 -12.08 4.46
N GLY A 89 -11.25 -12.40 3.65
CA GLY A 89 -10.94 -13.75 3.23
C GLY A 89 -10.28 -14.55 4.35
N GLY A 90 -10.63 -15.82 4.47
CA GLY A 90 -10.02 -16.75 5.43
C GLY A 90 -8.49 -16.86 5.25
N ARG A 91 -7.82 -17.50 6.20
CA ARG A 91 -6.34 -17.63 6.29
C ARG A 91 -5.66 -18.06 4.98
N ARG A 92 -6.38 -18.77 4.09
CA ARG A 92 -5.83 -19.25 2.80
C ARG A 92 -5.66 -18.15 1.76
N LEU A 93 -6.45 -17.08 1.84
CA LEU A 93 -6.35 -15.95 0.90
C LEU A 93 -5.21 -14.99 1.23
N ASN A 94 -4.77 -14.92 2.48
CA ASN A 94 -3.75 -13.97 2.90
C ASN A 94 -2.44 -14.06 2.09
N PRO A 95 -1.82 -15.24 1.94
CA PRO A 95 -0.61 -15.37 1.14
C PRO A 95 -0.86 -15.04 -0.34
N ILE A 96 -2.04 -15.38 -0.88
CA ILE A 96 -2.40 -15.10 -2.27
C ILE A 96 -2.48 -13.59 -2.50
N ILE A 97 -3.11 -12.84 -1.59
CA ILE A 97 -3.20 -11.38 -1.66
C ILE A 97 -1.81 -10.76 -1.61
N CYS A 98 -0.99 -11.15 -0.64
CA CYS A 98 0.35 -10.58 -0.46
C CYS A 98 1.26 -10.90 -1.66
N LEU A 99 1.26 -12.15 -2.14
CA LEU A 99 2.04 -12.56 -3.30
C LEU A 99 1.51 -11.92 -4.59
N GLY A 100 0.20 -11.72 -4.71
CA GLY A 100 -0.41 -11.04 -5.85
C GLY A 100 0.12 -9.61 -5.98
N TRP A 101 0.06 -8.81 -4.93
CA TRP A 101 0.56 -7.45 -4.96
C TRP A 101 2.08 -7.36 -5.11
N LEU A 102 2.83 -8.25 -4.47
CA LEU A 102 4.27 -8.38 -4.70
C LEU A 102 4.57 -8.69 -6.18
N SER A 103 3.82 -9.62 -6.79
CA SER A 103 4.02 -9.97 -8.20
C SER A 103 3.73 -8.81 -9.14
N VAL A 104 2.73 -7.98 -8.83
CA VAL A 104 2.43 -6.76 -9.58
C VAL A 104 3.60 -5.79 -9.51
N ASP A 105 4.09 -5.49 -8.31
CA ASP A 105 5.21 -4.55 -8.11
C ASP A 105 6.49 -5.05 -8.81
N VAL A 106 6.84 -6.32 -8.62
CA VAL A 106 7.99 -6.96 -9.30
C VAL A 106 7.83 -6.92 -10.83
N ALA A 107 6.62 -7.09 -11.36
CA ALA A 107 6.40 -7.01 -12.80
C ALA A 107 6.61 -5.60 -13.33
N PHE A 108 6.19 -4.57 -12.60
CA PHE A 108 6.46 -3.17 -12.95
C PHE A 108 7.97 -2.86 -12.90
N GLU A 109 8.66 -3.33 -11.88
CA GLU A 109 10.10 -3.14 -11.73
C GLU A 109 10.88 -3.86 -12.84
N LEU A 110 10.55 -5.12 -13.14
CA LEU A 110 11.14 -5.85 -14.27
C LEU A 110 10.84 -5.15 -15.62
N GLY A 111 9.68 -4.52 -15.74
CA GLY A 111 9.28 -3.76 -16.93
C GLY A 111 10.19 -2.57 -17.20
N GLN A 112 10.84 -2.01 -16.17
CA GLN A 112 11.83 -0.92 -16.30
C GLN A 112 13.23 -1.43 -16.67
N HIS A 113 13.43 -2.75 -16.71
CA HIS A 113 14.73 -3.30 -17.09
C HIS A 113 15.08 -2.91 -18.53
N PRO A 114 16.32 -2.44 -18.84
CA PRO A 114 16.71 -1.89 -20.14
C PRO A 114 16.41 -2.81 -21.34
N LYS A 115 16.41 -4.13 -21.12
CA LYS A 115 16.09 -5.11 -22.17
C LYS A 115 14.59 -5.25 -22.48
N LEU A 116 13.71 -4.85 -21.54
CA LEU A 116 12.26 -5.04 -21.65
C LEU A 116 11.51 -3.72 -21.86
N ALA A 117 12.02 -2.63 -21.31
CA ALA A 117 11.35 -1.33 -21.27
C ALA A 117 10.84 -0.86 -22.64
N ALA A 118 11.68 -0.92 -23.68
CA ALA A 118 11.29 -0.51 -25.03
C ALA A 118 10.19 -1.40 -25.63
N SER A 119 10.27 -2.72 -25.41
CA SER A 119 9.25 -3.66 -25.92
C SER A 119 7.91 -3.44 -25.23
N ILE A 120 7.92 -3.22 -23.91
CA ILE A 120 6.70 -2.97 -23.12
C ILE A 120 6.10 -1.62 -23.50
N ALA A 121 6.90 -0.56 -23.58
CA ALA A 121 6.43 0.77 -23.97
C ALA A 121 5.77 0.77 -25.35
N ASN A 122 6.32 0.02 -26.31
CA ASN A 122 5.76 -0.12 -27.65
C ASN A 122 4.48 -0.99 -27.68
N ALA A 123 4.29 -1.88 -26.68
CA ALA A 123 3.11 -2.71 -26.57
C ALA A 123 1.94 -2.00 -25.85
N VAL A 124 2.15 -0.81 -25.26
CA VAL A 124 1.09 -0.03 -24.61
C VAL A 124 0.02 0.32 -25.64
N PRO A 125 -1.27 0.04 -25.35
CA PRO A 125 -2.36 0.30 -26.27
C PRO A 125 -2.47 1.77 -26.64
N ALA A 126 -2.76 2.07 -27.92
CA ALA A 126 -2.83 3.44 -28.44
C ALA A 126 -3.86 4.31 -27.71
N TRP A 127 -4.96 3.72 -27.22
CA TRP A 127 -6.02 4.44 -26.49
C TRP A 127 -5.56 4.99 -25.13
N PHE A 128 -4.43 4.50 -24.58
CA PHE A 128 -3.85 5.09 -23.36
C PHE A 128 -3.50 6.56 -23.53
N ARG A 129 -3.18 7.00 -24.77
CA ARG A 129 -2.84 8.40 -25.05
C ARG A 129 -3.98 9.37 -24.83
N ASP A 130 -5.21 8.87 -24.87
CA ASP A 130 -6.43 9.68 -24.72
C ASP A 130 -6.90 9.76 -23.27
N VAL A 131 -6.23 9.05 -22.35
CA VAL A 131 -6.60 9.00 -20.92
C VAL A 131 -5.50 9.65 -20.09
N PRO A 132 -5.80 10.73 -19.35
CA PRO A 132 -4.86 11.35 -18.43
C PRO A 132 -4.23 10.32 -17.48
N ILE A 133 -2.95 10.47 -17.17
CA ILE A 133 -2.11 9.56 -16.38
C ILE A 133 -1.70 8.31 -17.18
N LEU A 134 -2.60 7.64 -17.90
CA LEU A 134 -2.24 6.47 -18.71
C LEU A 134 -1.36 6.85 -19.92
N ASP A 135 -1.47 8.07 -20.42
CA ASP A 135 -0.61 8.62 -21.48
C ASP A 135 0.88 8.61 -21.10
N LYS A 136 1.19 8.65 -19.82
CA LYS A 136 2.56 8.60 -19.28
C LYS A 136 3.12 7.17 -19.17
N THR A 137 2.31 6.13 -19.36
CA THR A 137 2.73 4.72 -19.19
C THR A 137 3.95 4.33 -20.01
N PRO A 138 4.06 4.66 -21.33
CA PRO A 138 5.27 4.35 -22.09
C PRO A 138 6.52 5.01 -21.50
N ASN A 139 6.39 6.29 -21.09
CA ASN A 139 7.50 7.03 -20.52
C ASN A 139 7.91 6.47 -19.15
N TYR A 140 6.98 5.99 -18.36
CA TYR A 140 7.26 5.32 -17.08
C TYR A 140 8.24 4.17 -17.24
N PHE A 141 8.05 3.31 -18.24
CA PHE A 141 8.96 2.19 -18.51
C PHE A 141 10.28 2.65 -19.12
N LEU A 142 10.26 3.64 -20.03
CA LEU A 142 11.46 4.10 -20.73
C LEU A 142 12.39 4.94 -19.86
N SER A 143 11.85 5.71 -18.92
CA SER A 143 12.63 6.61 -18.05
C SER A 143 12.89 6.02 -16.66
N GLY A 144 12.20 4.93 -16.32
CA GLY A 144 12.42 4.21 -15.06
C GLY A 144 13.78 3.49 -15.04
N THR A 145 14.26 3.21 -13.85
CA THR A 145 15.50 2.47 -13.62
C THR A 145 15.19 1.23 -12.81
N PHE A 146 15.53 0.07 -13.34
CA PHE A 146 15.42 -1.19 -12.62
C PHE A 146 16.33 -1.18 -11.39
N ASP A 147 15.74 -1.40 -10.20
CA ASP A 147 16.48 -1.46 -8.95
C ASP A 147 16.08 -2.70 -8.12
N LEU A 148 17.05 -3.54 -7.80
CA LEU A 148 16.85 -4.71 -6.94
C LEU A 148 16.45 -4.34 -5.51
N LEU A 149 16.78 -3.13 -5.03
CA LEU A 149 16.37 -2.66 -3.72
C LEU A 149 14.86 -2.44 -3.69
N ASP A 150 14.24 -1.96 -4.77
CA ASP A 150 12.78 -1.82 -4.86
C ASP A 150 12.10 -3.18 -4.69
N ILE A 151 12.61 -4.23 -5.33
CA ILE A 151 12.10 -5.61 -5.15
C ILE A 151 12.30 -6.09 -3.71
N ALA A 152 13.43 -5.79 -3.08
CA ALA A 152 13.67 -6.16 -1.69
C ALA A 152 12.70 -5.44 -0.74
N PHE A 153 12.47 -4.14 -0.93
CA PHE A 153 11.53 -3.35 -0.14
C PHE A 153 10.08 -3.78 -0.38
N ALA A 154 9.67 -4.09 -1.62
CA ALA A 154 8.37 -4.67 -1.94
C ALA A 154 8.16 -6.02 -1.23
N THR A 155 9.19 -6.87 -1.21
CA THR A 155 9.16 -8.16 -0.50
C THR A 155 8.98 -7.97 1.00
N LEU A 156 9.71 -7.04 1.62
CA LEU A 156 9.52 -6.68 3.03
C LEU A 156 8.12 -6.13 3.28
N GLY A 157 7.58 -5.36 2.35
CA GLY A 157 6.21 -4.86 2.39
C GLY A 157 5.17 -5.98 2.40
N ALA A 158 5.30 -6.94 1.49
CA ALA A 158 4.42 -8.10 1.42
C ALA A 158 4.47 -8.96 2.70
N LEU A 159 5.68 -9.17 3.25
CA LEU A 159 5.88 -9.90 4.50
C LEU A 159 5.23 -9.17 5.69
N THR A 160 5.44 -7.86 5.78
CA THR A 160 4.84 -7.02 6.83
C THR A 160 3.32 -7.08 6.76
N ALA A 161 2.73 -6.92 5.57
CA ALA A 161 1.29 -7.03 5.38
C ALA A 161 0.77 -8.41 5.80
N TYR A 162 1.45 -9.48 5.39
CA TYR A 162 1.07 -10.85 5.79
C TYR A 162 1.06 -11.02 7.31
N LEU A 163 2.08 -10.55 8.02
CA LEU A 163 2.14 -10.63 9.48
C LEU A 163 1.03 -9.83 10.16
N VAL A 164 0.73 -8.62 9.67
CA VAL A 164 -0.38 -7.80 10.19
C VAL A 164 -1.73 -8.50 9.97
N ILE A 165 -1.97 -9.04 8.79
CA ILE A 165 -3.21 -9.74 8.46
C ILE A 165 -3.36 -10.98 9.35
N ALA A 166 -2.32 -11.79 9.50
CA ALA A 166 -2.34 -13.00 10.32
C ALA A 166 -2.63 -12.69 11.80
N ASN A 167 -1.96 -11.67 12.35
CA ASN A 167 -2.14 -11.27 13.76
C ASN A 167 -3.54 -10.70 14.02
N THR A 168 -4.06 -9.86 13.14
CA THR A 168 -5.40 -9.29 13.29
C THR A 168 -6.50 -10.34 13.14
N GLN A 169 -6.32 -11.39 12.35
CA GLN A 169 -7.26 -12.51 12.27
C GLN A 169 -7.25 -13.37 13.54
N ALA A 170 -6.09 -13.60 14.16
CA ALA A 170 -5.99 -14.35 15.38
C ALA A 170 -6.74 -13.67 16.55
N GLN A 171 -6.67 -12.33 16.61
CA GLN A 171 -7.39 -11.55 17.63
C GLN A 171 -8.91 -11.62 17.45
N GLY A 172 -9.43 -11.62 16.22
CA GLY A 172 -10.86 -11.73 15.93
C GLY A 172 -11.46 -13.05 16.46
N VAL A 173 -10.78 -14.17 16.27
CA VAL A 173 -11.22 -15.50 16.73
C VAL A 173 -11.27 -15.59 18.27
N CYS A 174 -10.27 -15.04 18.97
CA CYS A 174 -10.23 -15.04 20.42
C CYS A 174 -11.34 -14.21 21.09
N HIS A 175 -11.87 -13.20 20.40
CA HIS A 175 -12.97 -12.39 20.91
C HIS A 175 -14.32 -13.09 20.76
N GLU A 176 -14.53 -13.78 19.66
CA GLU A 176 -15.78 -14.51 19.39
C GLU A 176 -15.99 -15.67 20.39
N ASP A 177 -14.93 -16.39 20.76
CA ASP A 177 -14.98 -17.46 21.77
C ASP A 177 -15.27 -16.97 23.21
N ARG A 178 -15.04 -15.69 23.52
CA ARG A 178 -15.33 -15.12 24.85
C ARG A 178 -16.75 -14.57 24.98
N SER A 179 -17.46 -14.43 23.88
CA SER A 179 -18.83 -13.87 23.86
C SER A 179 -19.92 -14.95 23.88
N LEU A 180 -19.54 -16.22 23.84
CA LEU A 180 -20.41 -17.40 23.99
C LEU A 180 -20.33 -17.96 25.42
#